data_947c530efbea2005b2e6d018ac409588
#
_entry.id   947c530efbea2005b2e6d018ac409588
#
_cell.length_a   1.000
_cell.length_b   1.000
_cell.length_c   1.000
_cell.angle_alpha   90.00
_cell.angle_beta   90.00
_cell.angle_gamma   90.00
#
_symmetry.space_group_name_H-M   'P 1'
#
loop_
_entity.id
_entity.type
_entity.pdbx_description
1 polymer ?
#
loop_
_entity_poly.entity_id
_entity_poly.type
_entity_poly.pdbx_seq_one_letter_code
_entity_poly.pdbx_strand_id
1 'polypeptide(L)'
;MNFKYFSFLAVLLCSLMTTKAQVGGKYVYPFLSTPYSARLAALGGALVSVRDEDPTLIMYNPSSISPTFHTSLSVNCIDYFNSAVYASALYSHTFEKVGSFAFEFKTLNYGKFQYTNEFGEELGAFYAGDYAATVGWGRQLDSNWSIGANLKLILSDYEDYNSFGVAVDVAGSYYNP
;
A
#
# COMPACT_ATOMS: atom_id res chain seq x y z
N MET A 1 -42.92 16.73 -19.48
CA MET A 1 -41.84 17.34 -18.67
C MET A 1 -40.85 17.94 -19.66
N ASN A 2 -40.79 19.28 -19.72
CA ASN A 2 -40.07 19.98 -20.80
C ASN A 2 -38.55 19.73 -20.71
N PHE A 3 -37.95 19.23 -21.77
CA PHE A 3 -36.52 18.95 -21.93
C PHE A 3 -35.60 20.12 -21.50
N LYS A 4 -36.10 21.36 -21.67
CA LYS A 4 -35.43 22.60 -21.23
C LYS A 4 -35.17 22.66 -19.70
N TYR A 5 -36.14 22.21 -18.90
CA TYR A 5 -36.01 22.22 -17.43
C TYR A 5 -35.06 21.11 -16.94
N PHE A 6 -35.03 19.98 -17.65
CA PHE A 6 -34.08 18.90 -17.36
C PHE A 6 -32.64 19.32 -17.64
N SER A 7 -32.40 19.98 -18.78
CA SER A 7 -31.08 20.51 -19.12
C SER A 7 -30.61 21.58 -18.14
N PHE A 8 -31.50 22.47 -17.71
CA PHE A 8 -31.16 23.50 -16.72
C PHE A 8 -30.83 22.92 -15.35
N LEU A 9 -31.58 21.91 -14.91
CA LEU A 9 -31.31 21.18 -13.67
C LEU A 9 -29.96 20.43 -13.71
N ALA A 10 -29.63 19.81 -14.85
CA ALA A 10 -28.37 19.12 -15.04
C ALA A 10 -27.15 20.07 -14.96
N VAL A 11 -27.25 21.25 -15.59
CA VAL A 11 -26.22 22.30 -15.52
C VAL A 11 -26.06 22.83 -14.10
N LEU A 12 -27.20 23.05 -13.38
CA LEU A 12 -27.18 23.51 -12.00
C LEU A 12 -26.53 22.46 -11.07
N LEU A 13 -26.79 21.17 -11.26
CA LEU A 13 -26.17 20.08 -10.51
C LEU A 13 -24.65 19.99 -10.79
N CYS A 14 -24.22 20.18 -12.03
CA CYS A 14 -22.78 20.20 -12.39
C CYS A 14 -22.03 21.40 -11.77
N SER A 15 -22.68 22.54 -11.60
CA SER A 15 -22.09 23.73 -10.99
C SER A 15 -21.87 23.61 -9.47
N LEU A 16 -22.54 22.66 -8.81
CA LEU A 16 -22.36 22.37 -7.39
C LEU A 16 -21.15 21.48 -7.09
N MET A 17 -20.50 20.91 -8.11
CA MET A 17 -19.25 20.18 -7.94
C MET A 17 -18.12 21.18 -7.69
N THR A 18 -17.78 21.40 -6.44
CA THR A 18 -16.61 22.20 -6.05
C THR A 18 -15.35 21.44 -6.46
N THR A 19 -14.71 21.85 -7.56
CA THR A 19 -13.40 21.37 -7.95
C THR A 19 -12.38 21.88 -6.94
N LYS A 20 -11.92 21.01 -6.06
CA LYS A 20 -10.76 21.33 -5.21
C LYS A 20 -9.50 21.16 -6.08
N ALA A 21 -8.78 22.25 -6.30
CA ALA A 21 -7.44 22.18 -6.86
C ALA A 21 -6.58 21.31 -5.95
N GLN A 22 -5.94 20.28 -6.51
CA GLN A 22 -5.05 19.41 -5.76
C GLN A 22 -3.79 20.19 -5.39
N VAL A 23 -3.69 20.60 -4.14
CA VAL A 23 -2.42 20.99 -3.53
C VAL A 23 -1.61 19.71 -3.38
N GLY A 24 -0.32 19.72 -3.79
CA GLY A 24 0.54 18.53 -3.82
C GLY A 24 0.49 17.70 -2.55
N GLY A 25 0.68 16.38 -2.68
CA GLY A 25 0.62 15.42 -1.58
C GLY A 25 -0.76 14.77 -1.41
N LYS A 26 -1.14 13.91 -2.34
CA LYS A 26 -2.43 13.18 -2.26
C LYS A 26 -2.45 12.15 -1.13
N TYR A 27 -1.28 11.66 -0.70
CA TYR A 27 -1.12 10.60 0.30
C TYR A 27 -0.13 11.01 1.37
N VAL A 28 -0.44 10.70 2.62
CA VAL A 28 0.45 10.98 3.77
C VAL A 28 1.67 10.04 3.75
N TYR A 29 1.48 8.78 3.35
CA TYR A 29 2.52 7.75 3.30
C TYR A 29 2.62 7.16 1.88
N PRO A 30 3.22 7.87 0.90
CA PRO A 30 3.26 7.43 -0.50
C PRO A 30 4.06 6.13 -0.70
N PHE A 31 5.02 5.81 0.17
CA PHE A 31 5.81 4.58 0.09
C PHE A 31 4.98 3.30 0.17
N LEU A 32 3.79 3.34 0.81
CA LEU A 32 2.88 2.20 0.86
C LEU A 32 2.34 1.80 -0.52
N SER A 33 2.29 2.73 -1.47
CA SER A 33 1.85 2.51 -2.85
C SER A 33 3.00 2.18 -3.79
N THR A 34 4.25 2.30 -3.32
CA THR A 34 5.43 2.01 -4.14
C THR A 34 5.58 0.49 -4.32
N PRO A 35 5.79 -0.02 -5.54
CA PRO A 35 6.03 -1.44 -5.76
C PRO A 35 7.28 -1.91 -5.02
N TYR A 36 7.15 -2.97 -4.25
CA TYR A 36 8.24 -3.53 -3.42
C TYR A 36 8.70 -4.92 -3.91
N SER A 37 8.18 -5.38 -5.03
CA SER A 37 8.69 -6.56 -5.73
C SER A 37 8.86 -6.27 -7.22
N ALA A 38 9.79 -6.97 -7.86
CA ALA A 38 10.04 -6.84 -9.30
C ALA A 38 8.78 -7.13 -10.13
N ARG A 39 7.99 -8.09 -9.70
CA ARG A 39 6.73 -8.44 -10.36
C ARG A 39 5.68 -7.33 -10.26
N LEU A 40 5.49 -6.76 -9.07
CA LEU A 40 4.60 -5.61 -8.89
C LEU A 40 5.02 -4.42 -9.76
N ALA A 41 6.33 -4.15 -9.82
CA ALA A 41 6.86 -3.08 -10.66
C ALA A 41 6.60 -3.35 -12.15
N ALA A 42 6.80 -4.58 -12.62
CA ALA A 42 6.57 -4.97 -14.01
C ALA A 42 5.09 -4.90 -14.41
N LEU A 43 4.16 -5.12 -13.48
CA LEU A 43 2.72 -5.09 -13.71
C LEU A 43 2.08 -3.72 -13.46
N GLY A 44 2.89 -2.67 -13.18
CA GLY A 44 2.41 -1.30 -13.05
C GLY A 44 2.01 -0.89 -11.62
N GLY A 45 2.35 -1.64 -10.60
CA GLY A 45 2.15 -1.28 -9.20
C GLY A 45 1.09 -2.11 -8.47
N ALA A 46 0.26 -1.47 -7.64
CA ALA A 46 -0.71 -2.16 -6.80
C ALA A 46 -1.79 -2.90 -7.61
N LEU A 47 -1.85 -4.22 -7.45
CA LEU A 47 -2.78 -5.11 -8.13
C LEU A 47 -3.81 -5.65 -7.15
N VAL A 48 -5.03 -5.10 -7.19
CA VAL A 48 -6.11 -5.49 -6.28
C VAL A 48 -6.88 -6.70 -6.79
N SER A 49 -6.97 -6.89 -8.12
CA SER A 49 -7.80 -7.93 -8.75
C SER A 49 -7.03 -9.17 -9.19
N VAL A 50 -5.71 -9.15 -9.16
CA VAL A 50 -4.89 -10.30 -9.55
C VAL A 50 -4.92 -11.34 -8.43
N ARG A 51 -5.23 -12.57 -8.80
CA ARG A 51 -5.23 -13.73 -7.91
C ARG A 51 -4.34 -14.81 -8.53
N ASP A 52 -3.19 -15.02 -7.94
CA ASP A 52 -2.25 -16.05 -8.33
C ASP A 52 -1.47 -16.58 -7.11
N GLU A 53 -0.43 -17.37 -7.35
CA GLU A 53 0.38 -18.02 -6.30
C GLU A 53 1.52 -17.13 -5.76
N ASP A 54 1.55 -15.84 -6.10
CA ASP A 54 2.59 -14.93 -5.61
C ASP A 54 2.17 -14.30 -4.27
N PRO A 55 2.83 -14.63 -3.15
CA PRO A 55 2.48 -14.10 -1.85
C PRO A 55 2.68 -12.58 -1.73
N THR A 56 3.47 -11.95 -2.62
CA THR A 56 3.68 -10.49 -2.59
C THR A 56 2.43 -9.70 -2.94
N LEU A 57 1.44 -10.31 -3.59
CA LEU A 57 0.20 -9.66 -4.02
C LEU A 57 -0.87 -9.62 -2.92
N ILE A 58 -0.81 -10.53 -1.95
CA ILE A 58 -1.89 -10.71 -0.96
C ILE A 58 -2.08 -9.50 -0.03
N MET A 59 -1.05 -8.69 0.18
CA MET A 59 -1.13 -7.52 1.05
C MET A 59 -1.81 -6.32 0.39
N TYR A 60 -1.96 -6.31 -0.94
CA TYR A 60 -2.75 -5.30 -1.67
C TYR A 60 -4.25 -5.60 -1.67
N ASN A 61 -4.59 -6.89 -1.54
CA ASN A 61 -5.96 -7.33 -1.41
C ASN A 61 -6.07 -8.40 -0.31
N PRO A 62 -6.43 -8.06 0.92
CA PRO A 62 -6.47 -9.01 2.02
C PRO A 62 -7.46 -10.16 1.80
N SER A 63 -8.47 -10.01 0.93
CA SER A 63 -9.36 -11.12 0.58
C SER A 63 -8.67 -12.23 -0.24
N SER A 64 -7.46 -11.96 -0.75
CA SER A 64 -6.61 -12.96 -1.44
C SER A 64 -5.76 -13.79 -0.48
N ILE A 65 -5.66 -13.42 0.80
CA ILE A 65 -4.98 -14.20 1.82
C ILE A 65 -5.76 -15.51 2.01
N SER A 66 -5.15 -16.62 1.63
CA SER A 66 -5.83 -17.92 1.51
C SER A 66 -4.93 -19.07 1.99
N PRO A 67 -5.50 -20.27 2.20
CA PRO A 67 -4.72 -21.46 2.55
C PRO A 67 -3.62 -21.84 1.56
N THR A 68 -3.69 -21.39 0.31
CA THR A 68 -2.65 -21.61 -0.71
C THR A 68 -1.29 -21.09 -0.24
N PHE A 69 -1.27 -20.02 0.58
CA PHE A 69 -0.05 -19.42 1.11
C PHE A 69 0.35 -19.94 2.49
N HIS A 70 -0.14 -21.13 2.88
CA HIS A 70 0.24 -21.70 4.17
C HIS A 70 1.74 -21.92 4.27
N THR A 71 2.35 -21.37 5.32
CA THR A 71 3.81 -21.48 5.59
C THR A 71 4.68 -20.88 4.47
N SER A 72 4.19 -19.84 3.79
CA SER A 72 4.95 -19.15 2.75
C SER A 72 5.75 -18.01 3.34
N LEU A 73 7.00 -17.87 2.89
CA LEU A 73 7.90 -16.77 3.21
C LEU A 73 8.32 -16.08 1.90
N SER A 74 8.15 -14.77 1.83
CA SER A 74 8.65 -13.95 0.72
C SER A 74 9.53 -12.83 1.26
N VAL A 75 10.70 -12.67 0.64
CA VAL A 75 11.63 -11.57 0.97
C VAL A 75 11.98 -10.86 -0.33
N ASN A 76 11.85 -9.54 -0.34
CA ASN A 76 12.16 -8.71 -1.48
C ASN A 76 13.11 -7.58 -1.08
N CYS A 77 14.00 -7.23 -1.99
CA CYS A 77 14.89 -6.09 -1.84
C CYS A 77 15.04 -5.43 -3.21
N ILE A 78 14.79 -4.14 -3.28
CA ILE A 78 14.90 -3.34 -4.49
C ILE A 78 15.84 -2.19 -4.19
N ASP A 79 16.88 -2.08 -5.00
CA ASP A 79 17.77 -0.93 -5.01
C ASP A 79 17.15 0.14 -5.92
N TYR A 80 16.85 1.29 -5.33
CA TYR A 80 16.32 2.45 -6.01
C TYR A 80 17.43 3.45 -6.33
N PHE A 81 17.05 4.56 -6.94
CA PHE A 81 17.95 5.67 -7.24
C PHE A 81 18.57 6.24 -5.95
N ASN A 82 19.79 6.76 -6.07
CA ASN A 82 20.47 7.52 -5.04
C ASN A 82 20.60 6.77 -3.68
N SER A 83 20.98 5.49 -3.74
CA SER A 83 21.18 4.63 -2.56
C SER A 83 19.92 4.38 -1.70
N ALA A 84 18.73 4.69 -2.22
CA ALA A 84 17.50 4.32 -1.55
C ALA A 84 17.24 2.81 -1.74
N VAL A 85 16.92 2.13 -0.65
CA VAL A 85 16.66 0.69 -0.66
C VAL A 85 15.27 0.41 -0.11
N TYR A 86 14.48 -0.31 -0.89
CA TYR A 86 13.20 -0.82 -0.44
C TYR A 86 13.31 -2.31 -0.13
N ALA A 87 13.03 -2.69 1.11
CA ALA A 87 13.03 -4.08 1.53
C ALA A 87 11.68 -4.47 2.12
N SER A 88 11.30 -5.71 1.92
CA SER A 88 10.10 -6.30 2.52
C SER A 88 10.31 -7.76 2.88
N ALA A 89 9.66 -8.19 3.95
CA ALA A 89 9.57 -9.59 4.35
C ALA A 89 8.10 -9.88 4.70
N LEU A 90 7.56 -10.96 4.15
CA LEU A 90 6.20 -11.41 4.35
C LEU A 90 6.21 -12.89 4.73
N TYR A 91 5.48 -13.22 5.78
CA TYR A 91 5.21 -14.60 6.20
C TYR A 91 3.71 -14.82 6.32
N SER A 92 3.21 -15.94 5.83
CA SER A 92 1.81 -16.31 5.97
C SER A 92 1.62 -17.68 6.60
N HIS A 93 0.55 -17.80 7.38
CA HIS A 93 0.18 -19.04 8.06
C HIS A 93 -1.34 -19.18 8.12
N THR A 94 -1.82 -20.40 7.88
CA THR A 94 -3.26 -20.73 7.90
C THR A 94 -3.61 -21.54 9.13
N PHE A 95 -4.66 -21.09 9.82
CA PHE A 95 -5.31 -21.81 10.92
C PHE A 95 -6.66 -22.34 10.42
N GLU A 96 -6.87 -23.65 10.42
CA GLU A 96 -8.04 -24.31 9.81
C GLU A 96 -9.39 -23.73 10.24
N LYS A 97 -9.53 -23.29 11.49
CA LYS A 97 -10.80 -22.79 12.04
C LYS A 97 -10.99 -21.28 11.92
N VAL A 98 -9.91 -20.52 11.85
CA VAL A 98 -9.92 -19.06 11.95
C VAL A 98 -9.74 -18.40 10.60
N GLY A 99 -8.97 -19.01 9.70
CA GLY A 99 -8.57 -18.47 8.40
C GLY A 99 -7.06 -18.31 8.29
N SER A 100 -6.63 -17.58 7.28
CA SER A 100 -5.21 -17.36 6.97
C SER A 100 -4.77 -16.00 7.46
N PHE A 101 -3.58 -15.93 8.01
CA PHE A 101 -2.93 -14.68 8.44
C PHE A 101 -1.68 -14.44 7.59
N ALA A 102 -1.38 -13.17 7.36
CA ALA A 102 -0.14 -12.74 6.74
C ALA A 102 0.47 -11.61 7.57
N PHE A 103 1.77 -11.69 7.79
CA PHE A 103 2.54 -10.68 8.51
C PHE A 103 3.56 -10.13 7.55
N GLU A 104 3.56 -8.81 7.35
CA GLU A 104 4.49 -8.14 6.46
C GLU A 104 5.20 -7.01 7.19
N PHE A 105 6.49 -6.93 6.97
CA PHE A 105 7.30 -5.78 7.34
C PHE A 105 7.91 -5.18 6.06
N LYS A 106 7.75 -3.88 5.88
CA LYS A 106 8.33 -3.11 4.77
C LYS A 106 9.14 -1.95 5.32
N THR A 107 10.23 -1.65 4.64
CA THR A 107 11.02 -0.45 4.92
C THR A 107 11.52 0.16 3.62
N LEU A 108 11.41 1.47 3.50
CA LEU A 108 12.05 2.25 2.47
C LEU A 108 13.08 3.16 3.14
N ASN A 109 14.34 2.81 2.99
CA ASN A 109 15.46 3.62 3.46
C ASN A 109 15.90 4.52 2.31
N TYR A 110 15.87 5.82 2.50
CA TYR A 110 16.21 6.81 1.48
C TYR A 110 17.72 7.09 1.40
N GLY A 111 18.53 6.43 2.23
CA GLY A 111 19.97 6.63 2.29
C GLY A 111 20.37 7.81 3.16
N LYS A 112 21.58 8.29 2.91
CA LYS A 112 22.23 9.35 3.66
C LYS A 112 22.06 10.69 2.93
N PHE A 113 21.52 11.69 3.61
CA PHE A 113 21.43 13.08 3.13
C PHE A 113 22.49 13.92 3.81
N GLN A 114 23.06 14.88 3.07
CA GLN A 114 24.08 15.80 3.59
C GLN A 114 23.47 17.15 3.87
N TYR A 115 23.80 17.72 5.04
CA TYR A 115 23.56 19.11 5.31
C TYR A 115 24.61 19.96 4.63
N THR A 116 24.20 20.94 3.87
CA THR A 116 25.10 21.94 3.27
C THR A 116 24.67 23.35 3.66
N ASN A 117 25.64 24.21 3.88
CA ASN A 117 25.38 25.65 4.05
C ASN A 117 25.23 26.36 2.70
N GLU A 118 24.97 27.65 2.74
CA GLU A 118 24.83 28.51 1.55
C GLU A 118 26.09 28.55 0.66
N PHE A 119 27.24 28.14 1.17
CA PHE A 119 28.52 28.07 0.46
C PHE A 119 28.84 26.68 -0.09
N GLY A 120 27.94 25.70 0.15
CA GLY A 120 28.11 24.29 -0.29
C GLY A 120 29.03 23.48 0.61
N GLU A 121 29.39 23.96 1.82
CA GLU A 121 30.19 23.18 2.79
C GLU A 121 29.28 22.18 3.51
N GLU A 122 29.80 20.95 3.65
CA GLU A 122 29.10 19.87 4.35
C GLU A 122 29.15 20.10 5.87
N LEU A 123 27.99 20.27 6.51
CA LEU A 123 27.86 20.50 7.95
C LEU A 123 27.53 19.23 8.75
N GLY A 124 27.12 18.16 8.06
CA GLY A 124 26.71 16.91 8.70
C GLY A 124 25.87 16.05 7.77
N ALA A 125 25.25 15.02 8.33
CA ALA A 125 24.37 14.14 7.57
C ALA A 125 23.26 13.58 8.44
N PHE A 126 22.12 13.28 7.81
CA PHE A 126 20.99 12.59 8.43
C PHE A 126 20.52 11.42 7.56
N TYR A 127 19.72 10.55 8.14
CA TYR A 127 19.07 9.45 7.47
C TYR A 127 17.57 9.68 7.46
N ALA A 128 16.91 9.17 6.42
CA ALA A 128 15.47 9.19 6.32
C ALA A 128 14.95 7.80 5.96
N GLY A 129 13.81 7.43 6.52
CA GLY A 129 13.23 6.13 6.25
C GLY A 129 11.76 6.02 6.64
N ASP A 130 11.07 5.17 5.91
CA ASP A 130 9.70 4.77 6.18
C ASP A 130 9.66 3.30 6.54
N TYR A 131 8.80 2.96 7.49
CA TYR A 131 8.61 1.61 8.00
C TYR A 131 7.13 1.31 8.10
N ALA A 132 6.72 0.10 7.72
CA ALA A 132 5.36 -0.38 7.92
C ALA A 132 5.35 -1.83 8.38
N ALA A 133 4.61 -2.10 9.44
CA ALA A 133 4.28 -3.44 9.88
C ALA A 133 2.80 -3.68 9.61
N THR A 134 2.46 -4.76 8.90
CA THR A 134 1.09 -5.09 8.52
C THR A 134 0.73 -6.49 9.01
N VAL A 135 -0.45 -6.60 9.59
CA VAL A 135 -1.09 -7.88 9.88
C VAL A 135 -2.32 -8.00 9.01
N GLY A 136 -2.33 -9.00 8.14
CA GLY A 136 -3.45 -9.33 7.27
C GLY A 136 -4.17 -10.58 7.76
N TRP A 137 -5.48 -10.59 7.60
CA TRP A 137 -6.33 -11.75 7.79
C TRP A 137 -7.23 -11.94 6.58
N GLY A 138 -7.36 -13.18 6.12
CA GLY A 138 -8.24 -13.54 5.02
C GLY A 138 -8.97 -14.87 5.28
N ARG A 139 -10.20 -14.94 4.80
CA ARG A 139 -11.02 -16.14 4.91
C ARG A 139 -11.86 -16.33 3.67
N GLN A 140 -11.81 -17.55 3.15
CA GLN A 140 -12.74 -18.00 2.12
C GLN A 140 -14.06 -18.39 2.78
N LEU A 141 -15.17 -17.81 2.34
CA LEU A 141 -16.51 -18.07 2.86
C LEU A 141 -17.15 -19.25 2.17
N ASP A 142 -17.01 -19.32 0.84
CA ASP A 142 -17.43 -20.41 -0.02
C ASP A 142 -16.49 -20.55 -1.23
N SER A 143 -16.87 -21.35 -2.24
CA SER A 143 -16.06 -21.55 -3.46
C SER A 143 -15.80 -20.26 -4.26
N ASN A 144 -16.65 -19.26 -4.12
CA ASN A 144 -16.64 -18.05 -4.95
C ASN A 144 -16.30 -16.77 -4.15
N TRP A 145 -16.62 -16.73 -2.86
CA TRP A 145 -16.47 -15.54 -2.05
C TRP A 145 -15.32 -15.64 -1.05
N SER A 146 -14.55 -14.60 -0.96
CA SER A 146 -13.53 -14.41 0.08
C SER A 146 -13.58 -12.99 0.64
N ILE A 147 -13.23 -12.84 1.92
CA ILE A 147 -13.14 -11.58 2.64
C ILE A 147 -11.79 -11.49 3.34
N GLY A 148 -11.37 -10.27 3.62
CA GLY A 148 -10.16 -10.05 4.39
C GLY A 148 -10.02 -8.63 4.90
N ALA A 149 -9.09 -8.46 5.83
CA ALA A 149 -8.75 -7.18 6.40
C ALA A 149 -7.25 -7.10 6.70
N ASN A 150 -6.68 -5.91 6.57
CA ASN A 150 -5.32 -5.58 6.99
C ASN A 150 -5.35 -4.50 8.08
N LEU A 151 -4.47 -4.63 9.04
CA LEU A 151 -4.11 -3.57 9.98
C LEU A 151 -2.65 -3.20 9.75
N LYS A 152 -2.37 -1.92 9.52
CA LYS A 152 -1.04 -1.39 9.24
C LYS A 152 -0.62 -0.40 10.31
N LEU A 153 0.57 -0.57 10.83
CA LEU A 153 1.26 0.39 11.68
C LEU A 153 2.40 1.00 10.86
N ILE A 154 2.45 2.32 10.82
CA ILE A 154 3.34 3.07 9.94
C ILE A 154 4.17 4.01 10.76
N LEU A 155 5.46 4.05 10.51
CA LEU A 155 6.43 4.97 11.10
C LEU A 155 7.21 5.62 9.96
N SER A 156 7.33 6.94 10.00
CA SER A 156 8.20 7.70 9.13
C SER A 156 9.15 8.52 9.96
N ASP A 157 10.43 8.45 9.64
CA ASP A 157 11.51 9.13 10.34
C ASP A 157 12.35 9.92 9.33
N TYR A 158 12.31 11.24 9.45
CA TYR A 158 12.97 12.17 8.56
C TYR A 158 13.69 13.24 9.41
N GLU A 159 14.95 13.01 9.72
CA GLU A 159 15.76 13.93 10.52
C GLU A 159 15.14 14.18 11.91
N ASP A 160 14.67 15.40 12.15
CA ASP A 160 13.98 15.83 13.37
C ASP A 160 12.46 15.58 13.34
N TYR A 161 11.95 15.14 12.18
CA TYR A 161 10.52 14.91 11.98
C TYR A 161 10.22 13.41 11.99
N ASN A 162 9.38 12.99 12.92
CA ASN A 162 8.83 11.64 12.93
C ASN A 162 7.31 11.68 12.88
N SER A 163 6.72 10.67 12.28
CA SER A 163 5.28 10.50 12.27
C SER A 163 4.89 9.05 12.48
N PHE A 164 3.76 8.85 13.13
CA PHE A 164 3.14 7.56 13.35
C PHE A 164 1.76 7.54 12.73
N GLY A 165 1.43 6.47 12.04
CA GLY A 165 0.13 6.26 11.42
C GLY A 165 -0.41 4.86 11.65
N VAL A 166 -1.73 4.76 11.62
CA VAL A 166 -2.46 3.49 11.62
C VAL A 166 -3.42 3.49 10.46
N ALA A 167 -3.45 2.39 9.69
CA ALA A 167 -4.38 2.24 8.57
C ALA A 167 -5.06 0.87 8.63
N VAL A 168 -6.29 0.81 8.14
CA VAL A 168 -7.07 -0.43 8.04
C VAL A 168 -7.59 -0.55 6.61
N ASP A 169 -7.40 -1.72 6.02
CA ASP A 169 -8.01 -2.08 4.74
C ASP A 169 -9.02 -3.19 4.96
N VAL A 170 -10.12 -3.14 4.24
CA VAL A 170 -11.11 -4.22 4.17
C VAL A 170 -11.38 -4.52 2.71
N ALA A 171 -11.39 -5.80 2.36
CA ALA A 171 -11.66 -6.23 0.98
C ALA A 171 -12.56 -7.46 0.92
N GLY A 172 -13.30 -7.55 -0.16
CA GLY A 172 -14.04 -8.73 -0.55
C GLY A 172 -13.77 -9.05 -2.01
N SER A 173 -13.67 -10.34 -2.34
CA SER A 173 -13.50 -10.79 -3.72
C SER A 173 -14.56 -11.85 -4.07
N TYR A 174 -15.06 -11.73 -5.29
CA TYR A 174 -15.88 -12.74 -5.94
C TYR A 174 -15.10 -13.33 -7.10
N TYR A 175 -14.98 -14.64 -7.10
CA TYR A 175 -14.33 -15.39 -8.17
C TYR A 175 -15.27 -16.45 -8.72
N ASN A 176 -15.48 -16.43 -10.02
CA ASN A 176 -16.21 -17.46 -10.75
C ASN A 176 -15.20 -18.20 -11.65
N PRO A 177 -14.84 -19.47 -11.33
CA PRO A 177 -13.85 -20.24 -12.08
C PRO A 177 -14.30 -20.57 -13.50
#